data_7bcca5d94c65e35d9a9e073841f56114
#
_entry.id   7bcca5d94c65e35d9a9e073841f56114
#
_cell.length_a   1.000
_cell.length_b   1.000
_cell.length_c   1.000
_cell.angle_alpha   90.00
_cell.angle_beta   90.00
_cell.angle_gamma   90.00
#
_symmetry.space_group_name_H-M   'P 1'
#
loop_
_entity.id
_entity.type
_entity.pdbx_description
1 polymer ?
#
loop_
_entity_poly.entity_id
_entity_poly.type
_entity_poly.pdbx_seq_one_letter_code
_entity_poly.pdbx_strand_id
1 'polypeptide(L)'
;PEKFKTLSVKQLTAVCKEADVVLIEADGAAHKAAKTPEAWEPAVYAQSNKVVIVMGLHAVGGSVDEVCHRPECVKEALDCDGAHLLTRTDLDVLMAVYEKKIGQQFPGMETERRYFIKSS
;
A
#
# COMPACT_ATOMS: atom_id res chain seq x y z
N PRO A 1 2.71 2.82 -21.62
CA PRO A 1 4.06 3.14 -21.22
C PRO A 1 4.73 1.95 -20.58
N GLU A 2 6.00 1.88 -20.78
CA GLU A 2 6.78 0.83 -20.16
C GLU A 2 6.84 1.03 -18.66
N LYS A 3 6.78 -0.06 -17.94
CA LYS A 3 7.04 -0.02 -16.50
C LYS A 3 8.54 0.14 -16.31
N PHE A 4 8.91 1.00 -15.40
CA PHE A 4 10.30 1.13 -15.02
C PHE A 4 10.74 -0.16 -14.34
N LYS A 5 11.94 -0.60 -14.69
CA LYS A 5 12.53 -1.76 -14.03
C LYS A 5 12.85 -1.39 -12.58
N THR A 6 12.74 -2.38 -11.71
CA THR A 6 13.13 -2.21 -10.33
C THR A 6 14.61 -1.83 -10.26
N LEU A 7 14.91 -0.73 -9.62
CA LEU A 7 16.28 -0.28 -9.42
C LEU A 7 16.94 -1.11 -8.32
N SER A 8 18.24 -1.36 -8.47
CA SER A 8 19.01 -1.95 -7.39
C SER A 8 19.17 -0.93 -6.25
N VAL A 9 19.53 -1.41 -5.06
CA VAL A 9 19.79 -0.53 -3.91
C VAL A 9 20.88 0.48 -4.24
N LYS A 10 21.92 0.05 -4.97
CA LYS A 10 23.00 0.94 -5.38
C LYS A 10 22.50 2.05 -6.30
N GLN A 11 21.64 1.70 -7.26
CA GLN A 11 21.05 2.69 -8.17
C GLN A 11 20.13 3.66 -7.43
N LEU A 12 19.30 3.16 -6.50
CA LEU A 12 18.44 4.02 -5.69
C LEU A 12 19.27 4.98 -4.85
N THR A 13 20.34 4.50 -4.24
CA THR A 13 21.22 5.35 -3.42
C THR A 13 21.83 6.46 -4.26
N ALA A 14 22.27 6.15 -5.49
CA ALA A 14 22.82 7.15 -6.40
C ALA A 14 21.78 8.20 -6.79
N VAL A 15 20.56 7.77 -7.11
CA VAL A 15 19.46 8.68 -7.45
C VAL A 15 19.13 9.58 -6.27
N CYS A 16 19.08 9.04 -5.06
CA CYS A 16 18.73 9.80 -3.86
C CYS A 16 19.76 10.90 -3.56
N LYS A 17 21.02 10.72 -3.95
CA LYS A 17 22.04 11.75 -3.75
C LYS A 17 21.86 12.97 -4.65
N GLU A 18 21.24 12.79 -5.80
CA GLU A 18 21.11 13.85 -6.81
C GLU A 18 19.73 14.49 -6.84
N ALA A 19 18.72 13.83 -6.30
CA ALA A 19 17.35 14.32 -6.32
C ALA A 19 16.95 14.92 -4.98
N ASP A 20 16.15 15.98 -5.02
CA ASP A 20 15.59 16.60 -3.80
C ASP A 20 14.51 15.72 -3.20
N VAL A 21 13.69 15.08 -4.04
CA VAL A 21 12.62 14.18 -3.62
C VAL A 21 12.63 12.95 -4.51
N VAL A 22 12.56 11.77 -3.90
CA VAL A 22 12.45 10.50 -4.62
C VAL A 22 11.22 9.76 -4.11
N LEU A 23 10.32 9.39 -5.02
CA LEU A 23 9.13 8.61 -4.72
C LEU A 23 9.31 7.20 -5.27
N ILE A 24 9.10 6.21 -4.41
CA ILE A 24 9.26 4.80 -4.77
C ILE A 24 7.94 4.08 -4.54
N GLU A 25 7.44 3.39 -5.56
CA GLU A 25 6.29 2.53 -5.39
C GLU A 25 6.74 1.20 -4.79
N ALA A 26 6.35 0.96 -3.54
CA ALA A 26 6.75 -0.24 -2.80
C ALA A 26 5.73 -1.37 -2.90
N ASP A 27 4.51 -1.07 -3.34
CA ASP A 27 3.40 -2.04 -3.31
C ASP A 27 2.28 -1.61 -4.25
N GLY A 28 2.24 -2.23 -5.43
CA GLY A 28 1.19 -1.96 -6.42
C GLY A 28 -0.09 -2.72 -6.11
N ALA A 29 -1.22 -2.20 -6.56
CA ALA A 29 -2.55 -2.76 -6.33
C ALA A 29 -3.31 -3.13 -7.62
N ALA A 30 -2.63 -3.19 -8.75
CA ALA A 30 -3.20 -3.58 -10.05
C ALA A 30 -4.50 -2.82 -10.38
N HIS A 31 -4.50 -1.51 -10.19
CA HIS A 31 -5.64 -0.61 -10.43
C HIS A 31 -6.82 -0.81 -9.48
N LYS A 32 -6.68 -1.63 -8.45
CA LYS A 32 -7.72 -1.79 -7.43
C LYS A 32 -7.57 -0.73 -6.35
N ALA A 33 -8.68 -0.41 -5.68
CA ALA A 33 -8.75 0.69 -4.73
C ALA A 33 -8.18 0.36 -3.34
N ALA A 34 -8.13 -0.92 -2.99
CA ALA A 34 -7.67 -1.34 -1.66
C ALA A 34 -7.00 -2.70 -1.71
N LYS A 35 -6.16 -2.96 -0.74
CA LYS A 35 -5.52 -4.27 -0.56
C LYS A 35 -4.93 -4.39 0.84
N THR A 36 -4.46 -5.58 1.16
CA THR A 36 -3.62 -5.84 2.33
C THR A 36 -2.32 -6.49 1.85
N PRO A 37 -1.19 -6.35 2.57
CA PRO A 37 0.09 -6.84 2.07
C PRO A 37 0.21 -8.36 2.10
N GLU A 38 0.86 -8.91 1.09
CA GLU A 38 1.34 -10.29 1.10
C GLU A 38 2.57 -10.41 2.02
N ALA A 39 3.03 -11.65 2.23
CA ALA A 39 4.17 -11.89 3.13
C ALA A 39 5.42 -11.11 2.75
N TRP A 40 5.64 -10.89 1.45
CA TRP A 40 6.81 -10.16 0.93
C TRP A 40 6.58 -8.66 0.75
N GLU A 41 5.38 -8.19 1.05
CA GLU A 41 5.02 -6.78 0.87
C GLU A 41 4.88 -6.06 2.21
N PRO A 42 5.04 -4.75 2.24
CA PRO A 42 5.56 -3.92 1.15
C PRO A 42 7.08 -4.02 1.03
N ALA A 43 7.60 -3.84 -0.19
CA ALA A 43 9.04 -3.83 -0.44
C ALA A 43 9.59 -2.42 -0.19
N VAL A 44 9.73 -2.05 1.07
CA VAL A 44 10.15 -0.72 1.46
C VAL A 44 11.67 -0.57 1.35
N TYR A 45 12.10 0.50 0.71
CA TYR A 45 13.52 0.85 0.68
C TYR A 45 13.96 1.27 2.09
N ALA A 46 14.96 0.59 2.63
CA ALA A 46 15.37 0.75 4.03
C ALA A 46 15.82 2.17 4.39
N GLN A 47 16.31 2.93 3.42
CA GLN A 47 16.77 4.31 3.64
C GLN A 47 15.68 5.35 3.36
N SER A 48 14.44 4.92 3.22
CA SER A 48 13.31 5.83 3.08
C SER A 48 13.16 6.67 4.35
N ASN A 49 12.76 7.92 4.18
CA ASN A 49 12.48 8.79 5.30
C ASN A 49 11.05 8.62 5.81
N LYS A 50 10.15 8.20 4.93
CA LYS A 50 8.73 8.14 5.23
C LYS A 50 8.05 7.15 4.30
N VAL A 51 7.07 6.45 4.81
CA VAL A 51 6.20 5.57 4.01
C VAL A 51 4.79 6.15 4.03
N VAL A 52 4.23 6.37 2.85
CA VAL A 52 2.84 6.82 2.72
C VAL A 52 1.99 5.63 2.29
N ILE A 53 0.97 5.35 3.08
CA ILE A 53 0.01 4.27 2.81
C ILE A 53 -1.22 4.93 2.19
N VAL A 54 -1.54 4.54 0.95
CA VAL A 54 -2.60 5.18 0.18
C VAL A 54 -3.66 4.17 -0.20
N MET A 55 -4.92 4.51 0.04
CA MET A 55 -6.05 3.71 -0.42
C MET A 55 -7.10 4.61 -1.07
N GLY A 56 -7.85 4.04 -2.01
CA GLY A 56 -8.92 4.78 -2.68
C GLY A 56 -10.18 4.82 -1.84
N LEU A 57 -10.64 6.02 -1.51
CA LEU A 57 -11.87 6.20 -0.73
C LEU A 57 -13.09 5.66 -1.48
N HIS A 58 -13.02 5.58 -2.80
CA HIS A 58 -14.08 5.01 -3.63
C HIS A 58 -14.26 3.49 -3.45
N ALA A 59 -13.37 2.84 -2.69
CA ALA A 59 -13.57 1.43 -2.32
C ALA A 59 -14.73 1.25 -1.36
N VAL A 60 -15.08 2.28 -0.57
CA VAL A 60 -16.19 2.21 0.38
C VAL A 60 -17.50 1.96 -0.37
N GLY A 61 -18.26 0.95 0.10
CA GLY A 61 -19.50 0.54 -0.54
C GLY A 61 -19.35 -0.51 -1.63
N GLY A 62 -18.12 -0.80 -2.06
CA GLY A 62 -17.86 -1.89 -3.00
C GLY A 62 -17.58 -3.19 -2.26
N SER A 63 -17.79 -4.32 -2.93
CA SER A 63 -17.48 -5.63 -2.34
C SER A 63 -15.99 -5.92 -2.39
N VAL A 64 -15.53 -6.72 -1.44
CA VAL A 64 -14.13 -7.13 -1.36
C VAL A 64 -13.66 -7.75 -2.68
N ASP A 65 -14.46 -8.66 -3.26
CA ASP A 65 -14.08 -9.34 -4.50
C ASP A 65 -13.96 -8.40 -5.69
N GLU A 66 -14.73 -7.31 -5.71
CA GLU A 66 -14.72 -6.38 -6.84
C GLU A 66 -13.65 -5.32 -6.76
N VAL A 67 -13.40 -4.77 -5.57
CA VAL A 67 -12.58 -3.56 -5.43
C VAL A 67 -11.20 -3.79 -4.83
N CYS A 68 -10.93 -4.98 -4.30
CA CYS A 68 -9.64 -5.27 -3.66
C CYS A 68 -8.70 -6.05 -4.56
N HIS A 69 -7.43 -5.71 -4.51
CA HIS A 69 -6.38 -6.53 -5.07
C HIS A 69 -6.09 -7.67 -4.09
N ARG A 70 -5.97 -8.88 -4.59
CA ARG A 70 -5.80 -10.11 -3.78
C ARG A 70 -6.85 -10.21 -2.68
N PRO A 71 -8.12 -10.37 -3.08
CA PRO A 71 -9.22 -10.36 -2.11
C PRO A 71 -9.10 -11.41 -1.00
N GLU A 72 -8.45 -12.54 -1.25
CA GLU A 72 -8.24 -13.57 -0.22
C GLU A 72 -7.52 -13.03 1.00
N CYS A 73 -6.50 -12.21 0.79
CA CYS A 73 -5.74 -11.61 1.89
C CYS A 73 -6.60 -10.60 2.66
N VAL A 74 -7.43 -9.85 1.95
CA VAL A 74 -8.35 -8.89 2.57
C VAL A 74 -9.42 -9.60 3.40
N LYS A 75 -9.98 -10.68 2.87
CA LYS A 75 -10.97 -11.50 3.60
C LYS A 75 -10.40 -12.01 4.92
N GLU A 76 -9.16 -12.46 4.90
CA GLU A 76 -8.48 -12.92 6.11
C GLU A 76 -8.26 -11.77 7.09
N ALA A 77 -7.78 -10.63 6.61
CA ALA A 77 -7.49 -9.47 7.46
C ALA A 77 -8.74 -8.89 8.12
N LEU A 78 -9.87 -8.90 7.40
CA LEU A 78 -11.14 -8.35 7.89
C LEU A 78 -12.06 -9.41 8.50
N ASP A 79 -11.70 -10.69 8.41
CA ASP A 79 -12.53 -11.81 8.84
C ASP A 79 -13.92 -11.74 8.22
N CYS A 80 -13.96 -11.66 6.89
CA CYS A 80 -15.19 -11.51 6.13
C CYS A 80 -15.15 -12.35 4.85
N ASP A 81 -16.29 -12.39 4.12
CA ASP A 81 -16.35 -13.02 2.81
C ASP A 81 -16.18 -11.99 1.67
N GLY A 82 -16.16 -12.46 0.42
CA GLY A 82 -15.95 -11.59 -0.72
C GLY A 82 -17.12 -10.69 -1.07
N ALA A 83 -18.32 -10.99 -0.56
CA ALA A 83 -19.49 -10.16 -0.77
C ALA A 83 -19.59 -9.01 0.23
N HIS A 84 -18.75 -9.02 1.27
CA HIS A 84 -18.74 -7.97 2.28
C HIS A 84 -18.51 -6.60 1.63
N LEU A 85 -19.35 -5.64 1.95
CA LEU A 85 -19.22 -4.27 1.46
C LEU A 85 -18.29 -3.49 2.38
N LEU A 86 -17.24 -2.93 1.81
CA LEU A 86 -16.23 -2.21 2.58
C LEU A 86 -16.78 -0.94 3.20
N THR A 87 -16.36 -0.70 4.44
CA THR A 87 -16.63 0.54 5.16
C THR A 87 -15.33 1.34 5.29
N ARG A 88 -15.46 2.60 5.70
CA ARG A 88 -14.30 3.43 6.02
C ARG A 88 -13.44 2.79 7.12
N THR A 89 -14.10 2.21 8.12
CA THR A 89 -13.41 1.51 9.21
C THR A 89 -12.61 0.33 8.68
N ASP A 90 -13.13 -0.41 7.69
CA ASP A 90 -12.40 -1.51 7.08
C ASP A 90 -11.10 -1.02 6.42
N LEU A 91 -11.14 0.11 5.72
CA LEU A 91 -9.94 0.69 5.11
C LEU A 91 -8.91 1.06 6.19
N ASP A 92 -9.36 1.60 7.31
CA ASP A 92 -8.46 1.93 8.43
C ASP A 92 -7.80 0.67 8.99
N VAL A 93 -8.54 -0.44 9.08
CA VAL A 93 -7.99 -1.74 9.52
C VAL A 93 -6.89 -2.20 8.55
N LEU A 94 -7.14 -2.11 7.24
CA LEU A 94 -6.15 -2.51 6.24
C LEU A 94 -4.90 -1.64 6.31
N MET A 95 -5.04 -0.34 6.53
CA MET A 95 -3.90 0.55 6.70
C MET A 95 -3.11 0.21 7.96
N ALA A 96 -3.80 -0.17 9.03
CA ALA A 96 -3.13 -0.57 10.27
C ALA A 96 -2.30 -1.84 10.07
N VAL A 97 -2.72 -2.77 9.21
CA VAL A 97 -1.94 -3.96 8.87
C VAL A 97 -0.60 -3.55 8.24
N TYR A 98 -0.63 -2.60 7.32
CA TYR A 98 0.61 -2.06 6.72
C TYR A 98 1.49 -1.38 7.75
N GLU A 99 0.92 -0.53 8.59
CA GLU A 99 1.68 0.18 9.62
C GLU A 99 2.38 -0.77 10.56
N LYS A 100 1.68 -1.83 10.99
CA LYS A 100 2.25 -2.83 11.87
C LYS A 100 3.42 -3.55 11.21
N LYS A 101 3.25 -3.95 9.96
CA LYS A 101 4.27 -4.68 9.22
C LYS A 101 5.51 -3.82 8.98
N ILE A 102 5.31 -2.56 8.60
CA ILE A 102 6.40 -1.60 8.40
C ILE A 102 7.14 -1.35 9.71
N GLY A 103 6.40 -1.18 10.80
CA GLY A 103 7.00 -0.98 12.12
C GLY A 103 7.81 -2.16 12.61
N GLN A 104 7.44 -3.38 12.23
CA GLN A 104 8.20 -4.58 12.57
C GLN A 104 9.50 -4.68 11.76
N GLN A 105 9.45 -4.29 10.49
CA GLN A 105 10.63 -4.33 9.61
C GLN A 105 11.57 -3.16 9.87
N PHE A 106 11.03 -1.98 10.12
CA PHE A 106 11.80 -0.74 10.27
C PHE A 106 11.30 0.03 11.48
N PRO A 107 11.70 -0.37 12.69
CA PRO A 107 11.28 0.36 13.90
C PRO A 107 11.66 1.84 13.80
N GLY A 108 10.69 2.70 14.08
CA GLY A 108 10.90 4.15 14.02
C GLY A 108 10.64 4.77 12.64
N MET A 109 10.30 3.98 11.62
CA MET A 109 9.94 4.52 10.31
C MET A 109 8.69 5.37 10.42
N GLU A 110 8.75 6.61 9.90
CA GLU A 110 7.58 7.47 9.85
C GLU A 110 6.58 6.94 8.83
N THR A 111 5.31 6.85 9.21
CA THR A 111 4.24 6.43 8.32
C THR A 111 3.15 7.49 8.28
N GLU A 112 2.45 7.58 7.16
CA GLU A 112 1.37 8.51 6.98
C GLU A 112 0.25 7.83 6.19
N ARG A 113 -1.00 8.04 6.60
CA ARG A 113 -2.16 7.52 5.88
C ARG A 113 -2.73 8.59 4.98
N ARG A 114 -3.08 8.20 3.75
CA ARG A 114 -3.75 9.08 2.80
C ARG A 114 -4.85 8.32 2.08
N TYR A 115 -5.95 9.01 1.85
CA TYR A 115 -6.98 8.52 0.95
C TYR A 115 -6.95 9.37 -0.31
N PHE A 116 -7.18 8.73 -1.45
CA PHE A 116 -7.38 9.49 -2.68
C PHE A 116 -8.82 9.32 -3.14
N ILE A 117 -9.31 10.31 -3.87
CA ILE A 117 -10.64 10.31 -4.45
C ILE A 117 -10.45 10.20 -5.95
N LYS A 118 -11.09 9.18 -6.55
CA LYS A 118 -11.02 9.00 -7.99
C LYS A 118 -11.87 10.07 -8.66
N SER A 119 -11.26 10.84 -9.57
CA SER A 119 -12.01 11.79 -10.39
C SER A 119 -12.76 11.04 -11.49
N SER A 120 -13.97 11.42 -11.73
CA SER A 120 -14.81 10.83 -12.77
C SER A 120 -14.45 11.35 -14.16
#